data_ecee7c2bac1b6540eeaf56e4bb8356dc
#
_entry.id   ecee7c2bac1b6540eeaf56e4bb8356dc
#
_cell.length_a   1.000
_cell.length_b   1.000
_cell.length_c   1.000
_cell.angle_alpha   90.00
_cell.angle_beta   90.00
_cell.angle_gamma   90.00
#
_symmetry.space_group_name_H-M   'P 1'
#
loop_
_entity.id
_entity.type
_entity.pdbx_description
1 polymer ?
#
loop_
_entity_poly.entity_id
_entity_poly.type
_entity_poly.pdbx_seq_one_letter_code
_entity_poly.pdbx_strand_id
1 'polypeptide(L)'
;MTTRLKSAAAKITAFFQNSQQRVYTNADLRAVLAQHRYEWNLALNTSAKVFVDFLLENTLLRRRALTSEKYPGIDRYVWSEVSPYLLGLSLKSSSYLSHATAVFLHSLTDQIPKTIYVNHEQTVKPKPTGALSQESLDRAFGHPQRRSQYVFHDPSGTFILLNGKNTQELGVITMPGDRDETLRVTNLERTLIDLVVRPDYAGGIYQILEAYKSAKEKMSVNVLMAYLKKLDYMYPFHQAIGFYMQTAGYERERWERLKALPIHFDFYLAHHISDKAYDSSWRLFIPKGLK
;
A
#
# COMPACT_ATOMS: atom_id res chain seq x y z
N MET A 1 11.10 -20.43 -35.60
CA MET A 1 9.86 -20.18 -34.85
C MET A 1 8.86 -21.27 -35.19
N THR A 2 8.34 -21.97 -34.20
CA THR A 2 7.54 -23.17 -34.44
C THR A 2 6.21 -22.80 -35.13
N THR A 3 5.93 -23.42 -36.27
CA THR A 3 4.70 -23.25 -37.07
C THR A 3 3.44 -23.35 -36.20
N ARG A 4 3.47 -24.22 -35.16
CA ARG A 4 2.34 -24.46 -34.22
C ARG A 4 2.00 -23.25 -33.35
N LEU A 5 2.98 -22.45 -32.88
CA LEU A 5 2.70 -21.21 -32.12
C LEU A 5 1.99 -20.19 -33.01
N LYS A 6 2.41 -20.04 -34.26
CA LYS A 6 1.73 -19.16 -35.22
C LYS A 6 0.31 -19.60 -35.50
N SER A 7 0.10 -20.91 -35.71
CA SER A 7 -1.27 -21.46 -35.92
C SER A 7 -2.17 -21.29 -34.70
N ALA A 8 -1.61 -21.30 -33.47
CA ALA A 8 -2.36 -21.12 -32.23
C ALA A 8 -2.51 -19.64 -31.81
N ALA A 9 -1.90 -18.69 -32.54
CA ALA A 9 -1.81 -17.29 -32.12
C ALA A 9 -3.18 -16.67 -31.76
N ALA A 10 -4.20 -16.91 -32.58
CA ALA A 10 -5.54 -16.38 -32.32
C ALA A 10 -6.15 -16.91 -31.01
N LYS A 11 -6.01 -18.19 -30.73
CA LYS A 11 -6.50 -18.81 -29.48
C LYS A 11 -5.74 -18.29 -28.26
N ILE A 12 -4.41 -18.19 -28.37
CA ILE A 12 -3.56 -17.67 -27.31
C ILE A 12 -3.91 -16.21 -27.02
N THR A 13 -4.04 -15.37 -28.03
CA THR A 13 -4.42 -13.96 -27.89
C THR A 13 -5.80 -13.83 -27.24
N ALA A 14 -6.78 -14.61 -27.68
CA ALA A 14 -8.13 -14.60 -27.09
C ALA A 14 -8.11 -14.98 -25.60
N PHE A 15 -7.30 -15.96 -25.21
CA PHE A 15 -7.12 -16.31 -23.79
C PHE A 15 -6.66 -15.13 -22.96
N PHE A 16 -5.58 -14.46 -23.36
CA PHE A 16 -5.05 -13.32 -22.62
C PHE A 16 -5.98 -12.10 -22.63
N GLN A 17 -6.69 -11.87 -23.74
CA GLN A 17 -7.70 -10.79 -23.83
C GLN A 17 -8.86 -10.98 -22.87
N ASN A 18 -9.32 -12.21 -22.69
CA ASN A 18 -10.45 -12.54 -21.82
C ASN A 18 -10.02 -12.80 -20.35
N SER A 19 -8.71 -12.87 -20.07
CA SER A 19 -8.19 -13.06 -18.72
C SER A 19 -8.43 -11.83 -17.86
N GLN A 20 -8.88 -12.03 -16.62
CA GLN A 20 -8.93 -10.95 -15.62
C GLN A 20 -7.52 -10.57 -15.13
N GLN A 21 -6.58 -11.51 -15.19
CA GLN A 21 -5.19 -11.24 -14.87
C GLN A 21 -4.54 -10.45 -16.00
N ARG A 22 -3.96 -9.30 -15.68
CA ARG A 22 -3.27 -8.42 -16.64
C ARG A 22 -1.77 -8.35 -16.42
N VAL A 23 -1.29 -8.72 -15.23
CA VAL A 23 0.13 -8.72 -14.86
C VAL A 23 0.54 -10.14 -14.51
N TYR A 24 1.57 -10.63 -15.15
CA TYR A 24 2.07 -12.01 -15.04
C TYR A 24 3.52 -12.01 -14.57
N THR A 25 3.86 -13.01 -13.77
CA THR A 25 5.24 -13.41 -13.51
C THR A 25 5.69 -14.44 -14.58
N ASN A 26 6.97 -14.74 -14.61
CA ASN A 26 7.48 -15.82 -15.46
C ASN A 26 6.88 -17.18 -15.05
N ALA A 27 6.59 -17.38 -13.76
CA ALA A 27 5.93 -18.58 -13.26
C ALA A 27 4.49 -18.70 -13.77
N ASP A 28 3.75 -17.59 -13.78
CA ASP A 28 2.37 -17.55 -14.30
C ASP A 28 2.33 -17.91 -15.78
N LEU A 29 3.22 -17.34 -16.59
CA LEU A 29 3.30 -17.66 -18.03
C LEU A 29 3.68 -19.12 -18.28
N ARG A 30 4.55 -19.70 -17.44
CA ARG A 30 4.86 -21.14 -17.48
C ARG A 30 3.62 -21.99 -17.14
N ALA A 31 2.87 -21.60 -16.13
CA ALA A 31 1.65 -22.29 -15.73
C ALA A 31 0.59 -22.25 -16.85
N VAL A 32 0.39 -21.06 -17.47
CA VAL A 32 -0.51 -20.90 -18.62
C VAL A 32 -0.09 -21.83 -19.77
N LEU A 33 1.21 -21.84 -20.13
CA LEU A 33 1.70 -22.75 -21.16
C LEU A 33 1.44 -24.22 -20.81
N ALA A 34 1.71 -24.64 -19.58
CA ALA A 34 1.50 -26.00 -19.15
C ALA A 34 0.03 -26.41 -19.22
N GLN A 35 -0.88 -25.56 -18.73
CA GLN A 35 -2.31 -25.80 -18.67
C GLN A 35 -2.94 -25.90 -20.07
N HIS A 36 -2.59 -25.02 -20.99
CA HIS A 36 -3.25 -24.87 -22.29
C HIS A 36 -2.48 -25.50 -23.45
N ARG A 37 -1.33 -26.15 -23.21
CA ARG A 37 -0.46 -26.73 -24.23
C ARG A 37 -1.20 -27.65 -25.21
N TYR A 38 -2.03 -28.54 -24.69
CA TYR A 38 -2.79 -29.50 -25.50
C TYR A 38 -3.93 -28.83 -26.26
N GLU A 39 -4.65 -27.93 -25.61
CA GLU A 39 -5.74 -27.16 -26.24
C GLU A 39 -5.24 -26.34 -27.43
N TRP A 40 -4.06 -25.76 -27.30
CA TRP A 40 -3.41 -24.97 -28.37
C TRP A 40 -2.61 -25.83 -29.34
N ASN A 41 -2.61 -27.14 -29.21
CA ASN A 41 -1.86 -28.09 -30.05
C ASN A 41 -0.36 -27.73 -30.16
N LEU A 42 0.25 -27.29 -29.04
CA LEU A 42 1.66 -26.94 -29.00
C LEU A 42 2.53 -28.17 -28.83
N ALA A 43 3.73 -28.15 -29.42
CA ALA A 43 4.70 -29.22 -29.30
C ALA A 43 5.15 -29.41 -27.83
N LEU A 44 5.36 -30.66 -27.41
CA LEU A 44 5.81 -30.98 -26.04
C LEU A 44 7.14 -30.30 -25.68
N ASN A 45 8.02 -30.12 -26.64
CA ASN A 45 9.32 -29.45 -26.48
C ASN A 45 9.25 -27.93 -26.57
N THR A 46 8.06 -27.31 -26.70
CA THR A 46 7.93 -25.85 -26.64
C THR A 46 8.30 -25.38 -25.23
N SER A 47 9.47 -24.77 -25.09
CA SER A 47 9.92 -24.25 -23.80
C SER A 47 9.18 -22.99 -23.39
N ALA A 48 9.17 -22.67 -22.09
CA ALA A 48 8.57 -21.44 -21.58
C ALA A 48 9.24 -20.19 -22.17
N LYS A 49 10.57 -20.24 -22.40
CA LYS A 49 11.29 -19.14 -23.06
C LYS A 49 10.75 -18.87 -24.45
N VAL A 50 10.66 -19.92 -25.30
CA VAL A 50 10.14 -19.80 -26.67
C VAL A 50 8.70 -19.28 -26.68
N PHE A 51 7.87 -19.69 -25.72
CA PHE A 51 6.50 -19.23 -25.58
C PHE A 51 6.43 -17.75 -25.21
N VAL A 52 7.21 -17.31 -24.21
CA VAL A 52 7.26 -15.91 -23.77
C VAL A 52 7.81 -15.01 -24.89
N ASP A 53 8.90 -15.42 -25.56
CA ASP A 53 9.46 -14.68 -26.69
C ASP A 53 8.42 -14.50 -27.80
N PHE A 54 7.68 -15.58 -28.13
CA PHE A 54 6.58 -15.51 -29.08
C PHE A 54 5.50 -14.50 -28.67
N LEU A 55 5.09 -14.51 -27.40
CA LEU A 55 4.08 -13.56 -26.88
C LEU A 55 4.55 -12.12 -27.00
N LEU A 56 5.80 -11.83 -26.64
CA LEU A 56 6.39 -10.50 -26.71
C LEU A 56 6.48 -9.95 -28.14
N GLU A 57 6.77 -10.81 -29.10
CA GLU A 57 6.92 -10.42 -30.50
C GLU A 57 5.59 -10.32 -31.25
N ASN A 58 4.59 -11.13 -30.90
CA ASN A 58 3.41 -11.32 -31.75
C ASN A 58 2.09 -10.93 -31.07
N THR A 59 2.12 -10.43 -29.82
CA THR A 59 0.92 -10.08 -29.08
C THR A 59 1.05 -8.73 -28.36
N LEU A 60 0.05 -8.39 -27.54
CA LEU A 60 0.05 -7.20 -26.69
C LEU A 60 0.87 -7.36 -25.41
N LEU A 61 1.51 -8.53 -25.18
CA LEU A 61 2.33 -8.73 -23.99
C LEU A 61 3.58 -7.83 -24.05
N ARG A 62 3.88 -7.17 -22.95
CA ARG A 62 5.08 -6.32 -22.81
C ARG A 62 5.81 -6.67 -21.52
N ARG A 63 7.14 -6.68 -21.57
CA ARG A 63 7.98 -6.85 -20.40
C ARG A 63 8.16 -5.50 -19.69
N ARG A 64 7.97 -5.49 -18.40
CA ARG A 64 8.26 -4.37 -17.50
C ARG A 64 9.33 -4.80 -16.51
N ALA A 65 10.48 -4.15 -16.57
CA ALA A 65 11.60 -4.39 -15.67
C ALA A 65 11.56 -3.36 -14.54
N LEU A 66 11.27 -3.82 -13.32
CA LEU A 66 11.34 -2.99 -12.12
C LEU A 66 12.75 -3.11 -11.56
N THR A 67 13.50 -2.02 -11.60
CA THR A 67 14.90 -1.96 -11.16
C THR A 67 15.00 -1.50 -9.71
N SER A 68 16.02 -1.94 -8.99
CA SER A 68 16.33 -1.50 -7.63
C SER A 68 17.83 -1.34 -7.47
N GLU A 69 18.26 -0.35 -6.69
CA GLU A 69 19.67 -0.17 -6.37
C GLU A 69 20.20 -1.23 -5.39
N LYS A 70 19.33 -1.77 -4.53
CA LYS A 70 19.72 -2.64 -3.40
C LYS A 70 19.30 -4.10 -3.57
N TYR A 71 18.38 -4.38 -4.46
CA TYR A 71 17.80 -5.72 -4.65
C TYR A 71 17.84 -6.13 -6.11
N PRO A 72 17.81 -7.43 -6.40
CA PRO A 72 17.65 -7.90 -7.77
C PRO A 72 16.40 -7.30 -8.40
N GLY A 73 16.50 -6.91 -9.66
CA GLY A 73 15.37 -6.42 -10.44
C GLY A 73 14.28 -7.47 -10.57
N ILE A 74 13.06 -7.02 -10.77
CA ILE A 74 11.87 -7.87 -10.89
C ILE A 74 11.27 -7.68 -12.28
N ASP A 75 11.16 -8.77 -13.04
CA ASP A 75 10.44 -8.75 -14.31
C ASP A 75 8.95 -9.03 -14.09
N ARG A 76 8.13 -8.24 -14.78
CA ARG A 76 6.70 -8.47 -14.94
C ARG A 76 6.34 -8.44 -16.41
N TYR A 77 5.34 -9.19 -16.77
CA TYR A 77 4.79 -9.23 -18.12
C TYR A 77 3.36 -8.70 -18.06
N VAL A 78 3.10 -7.62 -18.76
CA VAL A 78 1.79 -6.96 -18.73
C VAL A 78 1.08 -7.17 -20.06
N TRP A 79 -0.19 -7.56 -19.99
CA TRP A 79 -1.03 -7.66 -21.18
C TRP A 79 -1.66 -6.31 -21.46
N SER A 80 -1.28 -5.70 -22.59
CA SER A 80 -1.65 -4.34 -22.93
C SER A 80 -1.07 -3.32 -21.93
N GLU A 81 -1.79 -2.25 -21.66
CA GLU A 81 -1.41 -1.26 -20.66
C GLU A 81 -2.10 -1.54 -19.32
N VAL A 82 -1.40 -1.31 -18.24
CA VAL A 82 -1.91 -1.40 -16.87
C VAL A 82 -1.55 -0.14 -16.08
N SER A 83 -2.35 0.15 -15.06
CA SER A 83 -2.03 1.24 -14.15
C SER A 83 -0.75 0.93 -13.34
N PRO A 84 -0.05 1.96 -12.84
CA PRO A 84 1.06 1.74 -11.92
C PRO A 84 0.60 1.07 -10.61
N TYR A 85 -0.67 1.22 -10.24
CA TYR A 85 -1.24 0.59 -9.05
C TYR A 85 -1.32 -0.93 -9.20
N LEU A 86 -1.83 -1.43 -10.32
CA LEU A 86 -1.89 -2.86 -10.59
C LEU A 86 -0.48 -3.47 -10.75
N LEU A 87 0.44 -2.75 -11.38
CA LEU A 87 1.84 -3.16 -11.47
C LEU A 87 2.46 -3.28 -10.08
N GLY A 88 2.23 -2.29 -9.20
CA GLY A 88 2.68 -2.31 -7.81
C GLY A 88 2.15 -3.51 -7.04
N LEU A 89 0.85 -3.82 -7.15
CA LEU A 89 0.24 -4.98 -6.51
C LEU A 89 0.87 -6.32 -6.95
N SER A 90 1.48 -6.37 -8.12
CA SER A 90 2.17 -7.56 -8.61
C SER A 90 3.53 -7.84 -7.95
N LEU A 91 4.09 -6.89 -7.19
CA LEU A 91 5.41 -7.04 -6.54
C LEU A 91 5.43 -8.22 -5.57
N LYS A 92 4.34 -8.41 -4.84
CA LYS A 92 4.20 -9.49 -3.86
C LYS A 92 2.78 -10.02 -3.86
N SER A 93 2.62 -11.32 -3.67
CA SER A 93 1.29 -11.93 -3.46
C SER A 93 0.63 -11.36 -2.20
N SER A 94 -0.69 -11.28 -2.20
CA SER A 94 -1.49 -10.78 -1.07
C SER A 94 -1.09 -9.37 -0.62
N SER A 95 -0.59 -8.53 -1.55
CA SER A 95 -0.30 -7.13 -1.27
C SER A 95 -1.52 -6.24 -1.49
N TYR A 96 -1.46 -5.05 -0.94
CA TYR A 96 -2.49 -4.01 -1.09
C TYR A 96 -1.87 -2.62 -1.07
N LEU A 97 -2.55 -1.66 -1.69
CA LEU A 97 -2.15 -0.25 -1.71
C LEU A 97 -2.50 0.42 -0.38
N SER A 98 -1.65 1.34 0.06
CA SER A 98 -1.80 1.98 1.38
C SER A 98 -1.18 3.38 1.41
N HIS A 99 -1.28 4.07 2.55
CA HIS A 99 -0.67 5.38 2.80
C HIS A 99 -1.02 6.42 1.71
N ALA A 100 -0.06 7.21 1.20
CA ALA A 100 -0.33 8.25 0.22
C ALA A 100 -0.99 7.74 -1.07
N THR A 101 -0.73 6.49 -1.48
CA THR A 101 -1.42 5.88 -2.61
C THR A 101 -2.91 5.70 -2.32
N ALA A 102 -3.27 5.20 -1.14
CA ALA A 102 -4.66 5.05 -0.74
C ALA A 102 -5.35 6.42 -0.54
N VAL A 103 -4.64 7.44 -0.04
CA VAL A 103 -5.14 8.82 0.05
C VAL A 103 -5.61 9.32 -1.32
N PHE A 104 -4.81 9.13 -2.37
CA PHE A 104 -5.18 9.50 -3.72
C PHE A 104 -6.38 8.69 -4.23
N LEU A 105 -6.35 7.37 -4.06
CA LEU A 105 -7.43 6.49 -4.53
C LEU A 105 -8.78 6.75 -3.83
N HIS A 106 -8.77 7.25 -2.59
CA HIS A 106 -9.97 7.70 -1.88
C HIS A 106 -10.36 9.15 -2.19
N SER A 107 -9.72 9.80 -3.16
CA SER A 107 -9.97 11.20 -3.51
C SER A 107 -9.90 12.15 -2.30
N LEU A 108 -8.87 11.95 -1.46
CA LEU A 108 -8.55 12.84 -0.35
C LEU A 108 -7.47 13.87 -0.73
N THR A 109 -6.91 13.76 -1.92
CA THR A 109 -5.95 14.68 -2.53
C THR A 109 -6.06 14.63 -4.05
N ASP A 110 -5.82 15.74 -4.72
CA ASP A 110 -5.71 15.82 -6.18
C ASP A 110 -4.28 15.58 -6.68
N GLN A 111 -3.32 15.42 -5.77
CA GLN A 111 -1.93 15.18 -6.12
C GLN A 111 -1.71 13.73 -6.54
N ILE A 112 -1.43 13.51 -7.82
CA ILE A 112 -1.09 12.19 -8.36
C ILE A 112 0.23 11.72 -7.74
N PRO A 113 0.24 10.59 -7.01
CA PRO A 113 1.44 10.12 -6.34
C PRO A 113 2.48 9.60 -7.35
N LYS A 114 3.71 10.12 -7.29
CA LYS A 114 4.87 9.59 -8.03
C LYS A 114 5.43 8.32 -7.38
N THR A 115 5.09 8.09 -6.13
CA THR A 115 5.50 6.92 -5.35
C THR A 115 4.27 6.09 -4.99
N ILE A 116 4.31 4.82 -5.36
CA ILE A 116 3.25 3.86 -5.09
C ILE A 116 3.65 3.04 -3.86
N TYR A 117 2.89 3.16 -2.79
CA TYR A 117 3.10 2.40 -1.55
C TYR A 117 2.28 1.12 -1.58
N VAL A 118 3.00 0.01 -1.60
CA VAL A 118 2.46 -1.34 -1.62
C VAL A 118 2.77 -2.01 -0.30
N ASN A 119 1.77 -2.41 0.44
CA ASN A 119 1.96 -3.12 1.70
C ASN A 119 1.77 -4.63 1.53
N HIS A 120 2.64 -5.37 2.17
CA HIS A 120 2.52 -6.82 2.36
C HIS A 120 2.66 -7.11 3.85
N GLU A 121 1.77 -7.92 4.40
CA GLU A 121 1.82 -8.23 5.83
C GLU A 121 2.88 -9.26 6.15
N GLN A 122 3.60 -9.04 7.23
CA GLN A 122 4.56 -10.00 7.78
C GLN A 122 3.83 -11.21 8.36
N THR A 123 4.55 -12.30 8.55
CA THR A 123 4.08 -13.40 9.41
C THR A 123 3.80 -12.89 10.83
N VAL A 124 2.87 -13.55 11.52
CA VAL A 124 2.54 -13.21 12.91
C VAL A 124 3.80 -13.25 13.76
N LYS A 125 4.08 -12.17 14.48
CA LYS A 125 5.19 -12.09 15.43
C LYS A 125 4.66 -12.09 16.86
N PRO A 126 5.39 -12.69 17.81
CA PRO A 126 5.07 -12.54 19.23
C PRO A 126 4.97 -11.07 19.62
N LYS A 127 4.07 -10.74 20.51
CA LYS A 127 4.01 -9.39 21.08
C LYS A 127 5.30 -9.11 21.86
N PRO A 128 5.83 -7.88 21.80
CA PRO A 128 6.94 -7.48 22.67
C PRO A 128 6.57 -7.69 24.14
N THR A 129 7.47 -8.22 24.94
CA THR A 129 7.25 -8.56 26.35
C THR A 129 7.43 -7.39 27.32
N GLY A 130 7.88 -6.23 26.85
CA GLY A 130 8.12 -5.04 27.69
C GLY A 130 6.89 -4.13 27.77
N ALA A 131 6.66 -3.55 28.95
CA ALA A 131 5.69 -2.45 29.08
C ALA A 131 6.23 -1.18 28.39
N LEU A 132 5.34 -0.39 27.80
CA LEU A 132 5.70 0.91 27.26
C LEU A 132 6.09 1.84 28.41
N SER A 133 7.23 2.53 28.29
CA SER A 133 7.65 3.60 29.21
C SER A 133 7.82 4.91 28.43
N GLN A 134 7.75 6.05 29.14
CA GLN A 134 7.99 7.36 28.52
C GLN A 134 9.38 7.42 27.87
N GLU A 135 10.42 6.94 28.55
CA GLU A 135 11.80 6.95 28.05
C GLU A 135 11.96 6.13 26.75
N SER A 136 11.29 4.95 26.69
CA SER A 136 11.33 4.12 25.48
C SER A 136 10.64 4.79 24.30
N LEU A 137 9.56 5.53 24.57
CA LEU A 137 8.78 6.29 23.61
C LEU A 137 9.61 7.50 23.11
N ASP A 138 10.18 8.27 24.02
CA ASP A 138 11.02 9.44 23.72
C ASP A 138 12.22 9.04 22.84
N ARG A 139 12.85 7.92 23.18
CA ARG A 139 13.96 7.35 22.39
C ARG A 139 13.47 6.94 20.99
N ALA A 140 12.32 6.27 20.88
CA ALA A 140 11.80 5.82 19.59
C ALA A 140 11.45 6.99 18.67
N PHE A 141 10.81 8.03 19.20
CA PHE A 141 10.36 9.19 18.43
C PHE A 141 11.43 10.30 18.29
N GLY A 142 12.48 10.24 19.09
CA GLY A 142 13.66 11.11 18.95
C GLY A 142 14.49 10.85 17.69
N HIS A 143 14.35 9.69 17.09
CA HIS A 143 15.07 9.29 15.87
C HIS A 143 14.16 9.34 14.64
N PRO A 144 14.74 9.50 13.41
CA PRO A 144 13.98 9.42 12.18
C PRO A 144 13.23 8.09 12.05
N GLN A 145 12.08 8.14 11.42
CA GLN A 145 11.29 6.94 11.13
C GLN A 145 12.07 5.99 10.21
N ARG A 146 12.05 4.70 10.52
CA ARG A 146 12.65 3.68 9.65
C ARG A 146 11.86 3.58 8.36
N ARG A 147 12.55 3.72 7.22
CA ARG A 147 11.98 3.59 5.89
C ARG A 147 12.29 2.24 5.26
N SER A 148 11.36 1.74 4.46
CA SER A 148 11.60 0.53 3.67
C SER A 148 12.72 0.77 2.67
N GLN A 149 13.57 -0.23 2.51
CA GLN A 149 14.64 -0.25 1.49
C GLN A 149 14.22 -1.00 0.22
N TYR A 150 13.05 -1.65 0.22
CA TYR A 150 12.51 -2.33 -0.95
C TYR A 150 11.90 -1.31 -1.90
N VAL A 151 12.78 -0.60 -2.60
CA VAL A 151 12.42 0.45 -3.55
C VAL A 151 12.71 -0.05 -4.96
N PHE A 152 11.70 0.02 -5.82
CA PHE A 152 11.78 -0.37 -7.22
C PHE A 152 11.36 0.79 -8.11
N HIS A 153 11.97 0.88 -9.28
CA HIS A 153 11.72 1.93 -10.26
C HIS A 153 11.34 1.33 -11.61
N ASP A 154 10.40 2.00 -12.26
CA ASP A 154 9.93 1.72 -13.60
C ASP A 154 9.52 3.06 -14.24
N PRO A 155 9.42 3.19 -15.57
CA PRO A 155 9.02 4.45 -16.19
C PRO A 155 7.71 5.06 -15.69
N SER A 156 6.80 4.27 -15.11
CA SER A 156 5.53 4.76 -14.56
C SER A 156 5.64 5.31 -13.12
N GLY A 157 6.77 5.12 -12.44
CA GLY A 157 6.97 5.66 -11.09
C GLY A 157 7.90 4.85 -10.21
N THR A 158 7.90 5.21 -8.93
CA THR A 158 8.64 4.53 -7.86
C THR A 158 7.68 3.68 -7.04
N PHE A 159 8.07 2.46 -6.75
CA PHE A 159 7.30 1.51 -5.94
C PHE A 159 8.04 1.22 -4.66
N ILE A 160 7.38 1.41 -3.53
CA ILE A 160 7.95 1.07 -2.22
C ILE A 160 7.13 -0.06 -1.61
N LEU A 161 7.77 -1.23 -1.49
CA LEU A 161 7.15 -2.38 -0.83
C LEU A 161 7.37 -2.27 0.68
N LEU A 162 6.29 -2.21 1.42
CA LEU A 162 6.25 -2.13 2.87
C LEU A 162 6.01 -3.53 3.45
N ASN A 163 6.71 -3.84 4.54
CA ASN A 163 6.46 -5.03 5.35
C ASN A 163 5.66 -4.62 6.60
N GLY A 164 4.34 -4.57 6.46
CA GLY A 164 3.44 -4.16 7.53
C GLY A 164 3.27 -5.20 8.64
N LYS A 165 2.71 -4.76 9.78
CA LYS A 165 2.24 -5.67 10.84
C LYS A 165 1.19 -6.61 10.27
N ASN A 166 1.19 -7.87 10.71
CA ASN A 166 0.09 -8.79 10.41
C ASN A 166 -1.18 -8.29 11.11
N THR A 167 -2.19 -8.00 10.32
CA THR A 167 -3.50 -7.53 10.77
C THR A 167 -4.64 -8.38 10.21
N GLN A 168 -4.28 -9.47 9.52
CA GLN A 168 -5.22 -10.29 8.75
C GLN A 168 -5.99 -9.44 7.72
N GLU A 169 -5.25 -8.53 7.08
CA GLU A 169 -5.77 -7.61 6.06
C GLU A 169 -6.96 -6.75 6.55
N LEU A 170 -6.98 -6.42 7.85
CA LEU A 170 -8.05 -5.61 8.45
C LEU A 170 -8.20 -4.29 7.69
N GLY A 171 -9.41 -4.03 7.19
CA GLY A 171 -9.74 -2.84 6.42
C GLY A 171 -9.21 -2.84 4.98
N VAL A 172 -8.71 -3.96 4.46
CA VAL A 172 -8.40 -4.10 3.03
C VAL A 172 -9.68 -4.39 2.27
N ILE A 173 -9.93 -3.60 1.23
CA ILE A 173 -11.07 -3.72 0.33
C ILE A 173 -10.59 -3.86 -1.11
N THR A 174 -11.50 -4.22 -1.99
CA THR A 174 -11.33 -4.11 -3.44
C THR A 174 -12.08 -2.90 -3.95
N MET A 175 -11.48 -2.17 -4.88
CA MET A 175 -12.12 -1.06 -5.58
C MET A 175 -11.78 -1.11 -7.07
N PRO A 176 -12.62 -0.54 -7.94
CA PRO A 176 -12.30 -0.40 -9.35
C PRO A 176 -11.09 0.56 -9.49
N GLY A 177 -10.17 0.20 -10.37
CA GLY A 177 -9.13 1.08 -10.87
C GLY A 177 -9.50 1.63 -12.25
N ASP A 178 -8.59 2.41 -12.81
CA ASP A 178 -8.69 2.79 -14.21
C ASP A 178 -8.57 1.51 -15.08
N ARG A 179 -9.19 1.53 -16.28
CA ARG A 179 -9.03 0.43 -17.26
C ARG A 179 -9.61 -0.93 -16.80
N ASP A 180 -10.74 -0.93 -16.11
CA ASP A 180 -11.41 -2.15 -15.61
C ASP A 180 -10.53 -3.03 -14.69
N GLU A 181 -9.59 -2.41 -14.01
CA GLU A 181 -8.74 -3.09 -13.03
C GLU A 181 -9.45 -3.23 -11.69
N THR A 182 -9.09 -4.29 -10.96
CA THR A 182 -9.48 -4.47 -9.56
C THR A 182 -8.27 -4.24 -8.66
N LEU A 183 -8.35 -3.21 -7.83
CA LEU A 183 -7.27 -2.82 -6.93
C LEU A 183 -7.60 -3.22 -5.49
N ARG A 184 -6.62 -3.80 -4.80
CA ARG A 184 -6.69 -4.04 -3.36
C ARG A 184 -6.09 -2.86 -2.64
N VAL A 185 -6.82 -2.26 -1.70
CA VAL A 185 -6.41 -1.02 -1.02
C VAL A 185 -6.97 -0.98 0.41
N THR A 186 -6.31 -0.27 1.32
CA THR A 186 -6.90 0.03 2.63
C THR A 186 -8.13 0.92 2.48
N ASN A 187 -9.22 0.62 3.21
CA ASN A 187 -10.40 1.50 3.25
C ASN A 187 -10.06 2.84 3.92
N LEU A 188 -10.99 3.75 3.93
CA LEU A 188 -10.78 5.13 4.39
C LEU A 188 -10.25 5.20 5.82
N GLU A 189 -10.91 4.51 6.76
CA GLU A 189 -10.55 4.56 8.18
C GLU A 189 -9.20 3.91 8.44
N ARG A 190 -8.91 2.78 7.80
CA ARG A 190 -7.60 2.13 7.89
C ARG A 190 -6.51 3.02 7.28
N THR A 191 -6.78 3.66 6.15
CA THR A 191 -5.86 4.60 5.53
C THR A 191 -5.49 5.71 6.49
N LEU A 192 -6.48 6.39 7.10
CA LEU A 192 -6.23 7.48 8.05
C LEU A 192 -5.41 7.04 9.27
N ILE A 193 -5.63 5.83 9.79
CA ILE A 193 -4.80 5.24 10.85
C ILE A 193 -3.37 5.03 10.36
N ASP A 194 -3.18 4.41 9.19
CA ASP A 194 -1.86 4.09 8.64
C ASP A 194 -1.02 5.36 8.40
N LEU A 195 -1.66 6.48 7.99
CA LEU A 195 -0.98 7.77 7.82
C LEU A 195 -0.37 8.25 9.15
N VAL A 196 -1.10 8.15 10.25
CA VAL A 196 -0.62 8.58 11.57
C VAL A 196 0.44 7.63 12.11
N VAL A 197 0.34 6.34 11.83
CA VAL A 197 1.33 5.33 12.24
C VAL A 197 2.65 5.51 11.48
N ARG A 198 2.61 5.94 10.22
CA ARG A 198 3.78 6.10 9.35
C ARG A 198 3.74 7.42 8.58
N PRO A 199 3.92 8.58 9.26
CA PRO A 199 3.81 9.92 8.64
C PRO A 199 4.68 10.14 7.41
N ASP A 200 5.87 9.55 7.37
CA ASP A 200 6.80 9.68 6.24
C ASP A 200 6.24 9.12 4.92
N TYR A 201 5.35 8.13 5.00
CA TYR A 201 4.70 7.53 3.82
C TYR A 201 3.39 8.25 3.45
N ALA A 202 3.01 9.24 4.25
CA ALA A 202 1.87 10.11 4.01
C ALA A 202 2.24 11.44 3.33
N GLY A 203 3.53 11.71 3.18
CA GLY A 203 4.02 13.04 2.77
C GLY A 203 4.19 14.01 3.94
N GLY A 204 4.07 13.54 5.20
CA GLY A 204 4.29 14.31 6.41
C GLY A 204 3.01 14.84 7.05
N ILE A 205 3.21 15.56 8.15
CA ILE A 205 2.15 15.99 9.08
C ILE A 205 1.07 16.84 8.41
N TYR A 206 1.45 17.77 7.53
CA TYR A 206 0.50 18.66 6.86
C TYR A 206 -0.39 17.91 5.87
N GLN A 207 0.16 16.95 5.10
CA GLN A 207 -0.61 16.13 4.19
C GLN A 207 -1.59 15.21 4.94
N ILE A 208 -1.20 14.75 6.13
CA ILE A 208 -2.11 14.00 6.99
C ILE A 208 -3.28 14.88 7.44
N LEU A 209 -3.00 16.11 7.87
CA LEU A 209 -4.05 17.05 8.27
C LEU A 209 -5.03 17.32 7.12
N GLU A 210 -4.52 17.57 5.90
CA GLU A 210 -5.37 17.76 4.73
C GLU A 210 -6.20 16.51 4.39
N ALA A 211 -5.61 15.31 4.52
CA ALA A 211 -6.36 14.06 4.34
C ALA A 211 -7.49 13.91 5.37
N TYR A 212 -7.26 14.28 6.65
CA TYR A 212 -8.31 14.30 7.67
C TYR A 212 -9.40 15.32 7.36
N LYS A 213 -9.04 16.53 6.89
CA LYS A 213 -10.03 17.53 6.45
C LYS A 213 -10.90 17.00 5.32
N SER A 214 -10.29 16.43 4.29
CA SER A 214 -11.00 15.87 3.13
C SER A 214 -11.86 14.66 3.48
N ALA A 215 -11.49 13.90 4.52
CA ALA A 215 -12.21 12.72 4.97
C ALA A 215 -13.37 13.02 5.94
N LYS A 216 -13.51 14.26 6.42
CA LYS A 216 -14.40 14.63 7.53
C LYS A 216 -15.83 14.09 7.38
N GLU A 217 -16.43 14.28 6.22
CA GLU A 217 -17.82 13.88 5.97
C GLU A 217 -17.95 12.39 5.55
N LYS A 218 -16.85 11.74 5.18
CA LYS A 218 -16.84 10.37 4.67
C LYS A 218 -16.48 9.33 5.72
N MET A 219 -15.66 9.70 6.72
CA MET A 219 -15.06 8.78 7.69
C MET A 219 -16.03 8.41 8.80
N SER A 220 -16.10 7.12 9.14
CA SER A 220 -16.85 6.59 10.28
C SER A 220 -15.97 6.46 11.52
N VAL A 221 -16.24 7.27 12.55
CA VAL A 221 -15.53 7.17 13.84
C VAL A 221 -15.73 5.80 14.49
N ASN A 222 -16.91 5.17 14.33
CA ASN A 222 -17.18 3.84 14.87
C ASN A 222 -16.24 2.79 14.28
N VAL A 223 -16.05 2.82 12.96
CA VAL A 223 -15.15 1.89 12.25
C VAL A 223 -13.71 2.17 12.64
N LEU A 224 -13.28 3.45 12.66
CA LEU A 224 -11.95 3.85 13.07
C LEU A 224 -11.60 3.36 14.48
N MET A 225 -12.49 3.56 15.46
CA MET A 225 -12.31 3.10 16.83
C MET A 225 -12.24 1.57 16.93
N ALA A 226 -13.09 0.86 16.18
CA ALA A 226 -13.06 -0.60 16.12
C ALA A 226 -11.74 -1.11 15.53
N TYR A 227 -11.21 -0.43 14.51
CA TYR A 227 -9.91 -0.77 13.94
C TYR A 227 -8.75 -0.48 14.88
N LEU A 228 -8.72 0.66 15.55
CA LEU A 228 -7.71 0.97 16.57
C LEU A 228 -7.64 -0.12 17.64
N LYS A 229 -8.80 -0.56 18.13
CA LYS A 229 -8.87 -1.65 19.11
C LYS A 229 -8.31 -2.97 18.56
N LYS A 230 -8.65 -3.34 17.32
CA LYS A 230 -8.18 -4.61 16.71
C LYS A 230 -6.71 -4.54 16.31
N LEU A 231 -6.24 -3.38 15.84
CA LEU A 231 -4.84 -3.16 15.48
C LEU A 231 -3.91 -3.26 16.68
N ASP A 232 -4.40 -2.96 17.86
CA ASP A 232 -3.70 -3.14 19.15
C ASP A 232 -2.23 -2.68 19.06
N TYR A 233 -2.07 -1.40 18.72
CA TYR A 233 -0.75 -0.78 18.65
C TYR A 233 -0.21 -0.53 20.08
N MET A 234 1.09 -0.73 20.25
CA MET A 234 1.77 -0.41 21.50
C MET A 234 1.76 1.09 21.80
N TYR A 235 1.89 1.93 20.78
CA TYR A 235 1.91 3.38 20.92
C TYR A 235 0.50 3.96 20.93
N PRO A 236 0.27 5.05 21.68
CA PRO A 236 -1.04 5.65 21.85
C PRO A 236 -1.45 6.53 20.66
N PHE A 237 -1.52 5.97 19.45
CA PHE A 237 -1.86 6.69 18.23
C PHE A 237 -3.23 7.38 18.28
N HIS A 238 -4.12 6.97 19.19
CA HIS A 238 -5.40 7.64 19.39
C HIS A 238 -5.24 9.12 19.80
N GLN A 239 -4.15 9.49 20.51
CA GLN A 239 -3.86 10.88 20.85
C GLN A 239 -3.61 11.71 19.59
N ALA A 240 -2.73 11.22 18.68
CA ALA A 240 -2.43 11.89 17.43
C ALA A 240 -3.63 11.92 16.47
N ILE A 241 -4.39 10.82 16.39
CA ILE A 241 -5.62 10.74 15.57
C ILE A 241 -6.65 11.76 16.07
N GLY A 242 -6.89 11.81 17.38
CA GLY A 242 -7.83 12.75 17.98
C GLY A 242 -7.42 14.21 17.77
N PHE A 243 -6.11 14.50 17.88
CA PHE A 243 -5.56 15.81 17.56
C PHE A 243 -5.82 16.19 16.09
N TYR A 244 -5.54 15.29 15.13
CA TYR A 244 -5.84 15.55 13.72
C TYR A 244 -7.33 15.79 13.47
N MET A 245 -8.21 14.99 14.08
CA MET A 245 -9.66 15.18 13.95
C MET A 245 -10.09 16.54 14.52
N GLN A 246 -9.60 16.91 15.69
CA GLN A 246 -9.91 18.22 16.29
C GLN A 246 -9.42 19.37 15.42
N THR A 247 -8.16 19.33 14.97
CA THR A 247 -7.55 20.37 14.13
C THR A 247 -8.19 20.44 12.75
N ALA A 248 -8.66 19.32 12.20
CA ALA A 248 -9.40 19.25 10.95
C ALA A 248 -10.87 19.71 11.08
N GLY A 249 -11.31 20.12 12.27
CA GLY A 249 -12.64 20.68 12.50
C GLY A 249 -13.78 19.64 12.58
N TYR A 250 -13.48 18.40 12.99
CA TYR A 250 -14.54 17.44 13.27
C TYR A 250 -15.39 17.90 14.46
N GLU A 251 -16.66 17.49 14.49
CA GLU A 251 -17.57 17.74 15.61
C GLU A 251 -16.96 17.17 16.90
N ARG A 252 -17.23 17.90 18.01
CA ARG A 252 -16.63 17.59 19.32
C ARG A 252 -16.91 16.16 19.77
N GLU A 253 -18.11 15.68 19.60
CA GLU A 253 -18.57 14.35 19.98
C GLU A 253 -17.79 13.24 19.26
N ARG A 254 -17.27 13.51 18.06
CA ARG A 254 -16.52 12.53 17.27
C ARG A 254 -15.12 12.32 17.81
N TRP A 255 -14.37 13.39 18.12
CA TRP A 255 -12.99 13.25 18.63
C TRP A 255 -12.93 13.06 20.16
N GLU A 256 -13.93 13.48 20.96
CA GLU A 256 -13.99 13.20 22.39
C GLU A 256 -14.00 11.71 22.69
N ARG A 257 -14.50 10.89 21.80
CA ARG A 257 -14.46 9.43 21.92
C ARG A 257 -13.02 8.87 21.95
N LEU A 258 -12.10 9.47 21.22
CA LEU A 258 -10.68 9.11 21.29
C LEU A 258 -10.03 9.68 22.55
N LYS A 259 -10.46 10.86 22.98
CA LYS A 259 -9.97 11.49 24.20
C LYS A 259 -10.41 10.75 25.48
N ALA A 260 -11.50 10.03 25.43
CA ALA A 260 -11.98 9.16 26.50
C ALA A 260 -11.12 7.89 26.69
N LEU A 261 -10.25 7.56 25.73
CA LEU A 261 -9.28 6.49 25.89
C LEU A 261 -8.16 6.92 26.84
N PRO A 262 -7.51 5.98 27.57
CA PRO A 262 -6.46 6.31 28.51
C PRO A 262 -5.28 7.04 27.87
N ILE A 263 -4.94 8.22 28.39
CA ILE A 263 -3.80 9.05 27.97
C ILE A 263 -2.74 9.01 29.07
N HIS A 264 -1.86 8.02 29.05
CA HIS A 264 -0.84 7.81 30.07
C HIS A 264 0.50 8.48 29.76
N PHE A 265 0.79 8.69 28.45
CA PHE A 265 2.10 9.14 27.99
C PHE A 265 2.02 10.47 27.25
N ASP A 266 3.11 11.23 27.29
CA ASP A 266 3.37 12.28 26.35
C ASP A 266 3.80 11.66 25.02
N PHE A 267 3.05 11.97 23.96
CA PHE A 267 3.25 11.31 22.68
C PHE A 267 3.79 12.29 21.61
N TYR A 268 4.01 11.82 20.41
CA TYR A 268 4.60 12.59 19.33
C TYR A 268 3.74 12.47 18.08
N LEU A 269 3.48 13.61 17.41
CA LEU A 269 2.71 13.62 16.16
C LEU A 269 3.49 12.96 15.00
N ALA A 270 4.82 13.05 15.05
CA ALA A 270 5.73 12.39 14.13
C ALA A 270 7.07 12.13 14.79
N HIS A 271 7.91 11.33 14.13
CA HIS A 271 9.30 11.13 14.51
C HIS A 271 10.14 12.39 14.26
N HIS A 272 11.18 12.59 15.07
CA HIS A 272 12.23 13.59 14.87
C HIS A 272 11.72 15.00 14.56
N ILE A 273 10.77 15.51 15.37
CA ILE A 273 10.29 16.90 15.26
C ILE A 273 11.38 17.82 15.80
N SER A 274 11.93 18.69 14.95
CA SER A 274 13.04 19.58 15.29
C SER A 274 12.62 20.76 16.20
N ASP A 275 11.55 21.46 15.84
CA ASP A 275 10.99 22.57 16.62
C ASP A 275 9.60 22.18 17.12
N LYS A 276 9.55 21.84 18.42
CA LYS A 276 8.37 21.23 19.07
C LYS A 276 7.60 22.28 19.89
N ALA A 277 6.28 22.22 19.75
CA ALA A 277 5.34 22.74 20.73
C ALA A 277 4.63 21.58 21.45
N TYR A 278 4.01 21.85 22.59
CA TYR A 278 3.30 20.84 23.35
C TYR A 278 1.82 21.19 23.46
N ASP A 279 0.98 20.27 23.03
CA ASP A 279 -0.46 20.31 23.23
C ASP A 279 -0.83 19.57 24.52
N SER A 280 -1.19 20.31 25.55
CA SER A 280 -1.54 19.72 26.85
C SER A 280 -2.87 18.96 26.83
N SER A 281 -3.77 19.30 25.92
CA SER A 281 -5.08 18.63 25.79
C SER A 281 -4.94 17.19 25.32
N TRP A 282 -4.02 16.92 24.39
CA TRP A 282 -3.73 15.57 23.88
C TRP A 282 -2.45 14.96 24.44
N ARG A 283 -1.73 15.70 25.31
CA ARG A 283 -0.38 15.33 25.76
C ARG A 283 0.51 14.96 24.57
N LEU A 284 0.65 15.90 23.62
CA LEU A 284 1.21 15.61 22.30
C LEU A 284 2.28 16.63 21.91
N PHE A 285 3.47 16.18 21.57
CA PHE A 285 4.48 17.02 20.91
C PHE A 285 4.13 17.17 19.43
N ILE A 286 3.98 18.41 19.01
CA ILE A 286 3.60 18.81 17.64
C ILE A 286 4.65 19.77 17.09
N PRO A 287 4.77 19.95 15.76
CA PRO A 287 5.56 21.04 15.20
C PRO A 287 5.03 22.41 15.65
N LYS A 288 5.97 23.31 15.97
CA LYS A 288 5.59 24.70 16.28
C LYS A 288 4.87 25.35 15.09
N GLY A 289 3.77 26.01 15.37
CA GLY A 289 2.93 26.64 14.35
C GLY A 289 1.88 25.75 13.69
N LEU A 290 1.80 24.47 14.03
CA LEU A 290 0.70 23.61 13.63
C LEU A 290 -0.50 23.86 14.58
N LYS A 291 -1.52 24.58 14.08
CA LYS A 291 -2.80 24.81 14.76
C LYS A 291 -3.95 24.75 13.76
#